data_3ab6f1c2fd59528ab46a4d2aea938d51
#
_entry.id   3ab6f1c2fd59528ab46a4d2aea938d51
#
_cell.length_a   1.000
_cell.length_b   1.000
_cell.length_c   1.000
_cell.angle_alpha   90.00
_cell.angle_beta   90.00
_cell.angle_gamma   90.00
#
_symmetry.space_group_name_H-M   'P 1'
#
loop_
_entity.id
_entity.type
_entity.pdbx_description
1 polymer ?
#
loop_
_entity_poly.entity_id
_entity_poly.type
_entity_poly.pdbx_seq_one_letter_code
_entity_poly.pdbx_strand_id
1 'polypeptide(L)'
;ANQAKPPISKFKAYTRRHDGETLFTQSHATGHVGDWFFTHWKDGGEASFKLDPQGNFKIDWIGGDYNYVGGPGWERGDRNRVIGYHLNEDAGASYVTLYGWGYDKDMDPTDPAHLVEYYVVQRGVRTGGQGGEQGVSFTSNGVEYTTYRTVRTQKPSINNTATFYQYWSRPKEQLPLG
;
A
#
# COMPACT_ATOMS: atom_id res chain seq x y z
N ALA A 1 7.91 -6.11 11.56
CA ALA A 1 7.36 -5.14 10.62
C ALA A 1 5.94 -5.55 10.29
N ASN A 2 4.95 -4.84 10.86
CA ASN A 2 3.55 -5.03 10.49
C ASN A 2 3.33 -4.35 9.14
N GLN A 3 3.63 -5.03 8.06
CA GLN A 3 3.22 -4.58 6.74
C GLN A 3 1.86 -5.19 6.40
N ALA A 4 1.06 -4.43 5.70
CA ALA A 4 -0.25 -4.87 5.27
C ALA A 4 -0.15 -6.15 4.42
N LYS A 5 -1.04 -7.10 4.70
CA LYS A 5 -1.28 -8.20 3.79
C LYS A 5 -2.22 -7.72 2.69
N PRO A 6 -1.96 -8.08 1.45
CA PRO A 6 -2.80 -7.63 0.36
C PRO A 6 -4.19 -8.26 0.42
N PRO A 7 -5.21 -7.54 -0.01
CA PRO A 7 -6.52 -8.13 -0.24
C PRO A 7 -6.48 -9.11 -1.40
N ILE A 8 -7.29 -10.16 -1.33
CA ILE A 8 -7.78 -10.79 -2.54
C ILE A 8 -8.89 -9.89 -3.05
N SER A 9 -8.61 -9.10 -4.05
CA SER A 9 -9.65 -8.32 -4.67
C SER A 9 -10.14 -9.03 -5.92
N LYS A 10 -11.44 -9.29 -5.99
CA LYS A 10 -12.09 -9.88 -7.15
C LYS A 10 -12.96 -8.83 -7.80
N PHE A 11 -12.51 -8.28 -8.89
CA PHE A 11 -13.35 -7.44 -9.73
C PHE A 11 -14.29 -8.32 -10.55
N LYS A 12 -15.58 -8.00 -10.59
CA LYS A 12 -16.58 -8.69 -11.43
C LYS A 12 -16.18 -8.70 -12.92
N ALA A 13 -15.32 -7.79 -13.35
CA ALA A 13 -14.83 -7.72 -14.72
C ALA A 13 -13.87 -8.85 -15.11
N TYR A 14 -13.34 -9.60 -14.15
CA TYR A 14 -12.35 -10.66 -14.42
C TYR A 14 -12.90 -11.97 -14.96
N THR A 15 -14.15 -12.02 -15.37
CA THR A 15 -14.71 -13.17 -16.12
C THR A 15 -14.28 -13.21 -17.60
N ARG A 16 -13.59 -12.17 -18.09
CA ARG A 16 -12.96 -12.17 -19.43
C ARG A 16 -11.46 -11.89 -19.26
N ARG A 17 -10.61 -12.68 -19.94
CA ARG A 17 -9.22 -12.32 -20.18
C ARG A 17 -9.21 -10.93 -20.79
N HIS A 18 -8.68 -9.94 -20.06
CA HIS A 18 -8.40 -8.64 -20.66
C HIS A 18 -7.11 -8.78 -21.48
N ASP A 19 -7.16 -8.44 -22.74
CA ASP A 19 -5.97 -8.35 -23.58
C ASP A 19 -4.98 -7.40 -22.91
N GLY A 20 -3.75 -7.90 -22.64
CA GLY A 20 -2.69 -7.12 -21.99
C GLY A 20 -2.56 -7.32 -20.47
N GLU A 21 -3.32 -8.26 -19.85
CA GLU A 21 -3.09 -8.62 -18.44
C GLU A 21 -1.69 -9.18 -18.24
N THR A 22 -0.95 -8.62 -17.26
CA THR A 22 0.37 -9.08 -16.89
C THR A 22 0.33 -9.73 -15.51
N LEU A 23 0.98 -10.88 -15.37
CA LEU A 23 1.10 -11.67 -14.13
C LEU A 23 2.52 -11.54 -13.56
N PHE A 24 2.60 -11.22 -12.28
CA PHE A 24 3.85 -11.14 -11.52
C PHE A 24 3.83 -12.14 -10.37
N THR A 25 4.89 -12.96 -10.24
CA THR A 25 5.03 -14.01 -9.20
C THR A 25 6.36 -13.94 -8.45
N GLN A 26 7.31 -13.16 -8.93
CA GLN A 26 8.63 -12.98 -8.34
C GLN A 26 8.54 -12.32 -6.95
N SER A 27 9.68 -12.26 -6.23
CA SER A 27 9.70 -11.66 -4.88
C SER A 27 9.42 -10.16 -4.88
N HIS A 28 9.83 -9.46 -5.92
CA HIS A 28 9.49 -8.05 -6.10
C HIS A 28 9.51 -7.66 -7.58
N ALA A 29 8.67 -6.73 -7.92
CA ALA A 29 8.63 -6.04 -9.20
C ALA A 29 8.02 -4.65 -9.03
N THR A 30 8.52 -3.72 -9.81
CA THR A 30 7.92 -2.40 -10.02
C THR A 30 7.99 -2.08 -11.51
N GLY A 31 7.11 -1.27 -12.01
CA GLY A 31 7.08 -0.90 -13.41
C GLY A 31 5.72 -0.37 -13.82
N HIS A 32 5.43 -0.48 -15.12
CA HIS A 32 4.17 0.00 -15.68
C HIS A 32 3.46 -1.11 -16.46
N VAL A 33 2.12 -1.11 -16.38
CA VAL A 33 1.23 -1.84 -17.28
C VAL A 33 0.24 -0.81 -17.82
N GLY A 34 0.35 -0.47 -19.10
CA GLY A 34 -0.29 0.72 -19.64
C GLY A 34 0.23 1.98 -18.91
N ASP A 35 -0.69 2.83 -18.46
CA ASP A 35 -0.36 4.06 -17.72
C ASP A 35 -0.24 3.85 -16.20
N TRP A 36 -0.49 2.64 -15.73
CA TRP A 36 -0.49 2.32 -14.31
C TRP A 36 0.90 1.90 -13.87
N PHE A 37 1.49 2.65 -12.95
CA PHE A 37 2.62 2.19 -12.14
C PHE A 37 2.13 1.13 -11.17
N PHE A 38 2.97 0.14 -10.85
CA PHE A 38 2.65 -0.85 -9.83
C PHE A 38 3.85 -1.16 -8.95
N THR A 39 3.56 -1.65 -7.77
CA THR A 39 4.52 -2.34 -6.91
C THR A 39 3.98 -3.71 -6.53
N HIS A 40 4.88 -4.68 -6.43
CA HIS A 40 4.65 -6.03 -5.96
C HIS A 40 5.89 -6.47 -5.20
N TRP A 41 5.76 -6.69 -3.91
CA TRP A 41 6.87 -7.07 -3.05
C TRP A 41 6.42 -8.07 -1.98
N LYS A 42 7.25 -9.09 -1.73
CA LYS A 42 7.05 -10.06 -0.66
C LYS A 42 8.38 -10.49 -0.07
N ASP A 43 8.40 -10.77 1.23
CA ASP A 43 9.57 -11.32 1.94
C ASP A 43 9.52 -12.84 2.13
N GLY A 44 8.50 -13.51 1.60
CA GLY A 44 8.33 -14.96 1.64
C GLY A 44 7.01 -15.39 1.05
N GLY A 45 6.70 -16.68 1.19
CA GLY A 45 5.42 -17.26 0.81
C GLY A 45 5.10 -17.22 -0.68
N GLU A 46 3.86 -17.59 -0.98
CA GLU A 46 3.34 -17.58 -2.34
C GLU A 46 2.32 -16.45 -2.50
N ALA A 47 2.62 -15.53 -3.40
CA ALA A 47 1.70 -14.50 -3.83
C ALA A 47 1.87 -14.19 -5.30
N SER A 48 0.78 -13.85 -5.96
CA SER A 48 0.76 -13.36 -7.33
C SER A 48 -0.02 -12.07 -7.45
N PHE A 49 0.39 -11.24 -8.37
CA PHE A 49 -0.23 -9.97 -8.70
C PHE A 49 -0.53 -9.91 -10.19
N LYS A 50 -1.75 -9.58 -10.54
CA LYS A 50 -2.18 -9.36 -11.92
C LYS A 50 -2.65 -7.93 -12.08
N LEU A 51 -2.31 -7.32 -13.20
CA LEU A 51 -2.70 -5.95 -13.55
C LEU A 51 -2.97 -5.87 -15.05
N ASP A 52 -4.04 -5.18 -15.42
CA ASP A 52 -4.33 -4.84 -16.80
C ASP A 52 -4.11 -3.35 -17.10
N PRO A 53 -4.05 -2.94 -18.38
CA PRO A 53 -3.84 -1.54 -18.77
C PRO A 53 -4.97 -0.59 -18.33
N GLN A 54 -6.12 -1.09 -17.91
CA GLN A 54 -7.24 -0.31 -17.38
C GLN A 54 -7.13 -0.07 -15.87
N GLY A 55 -6.12 -0.67 -15.20
CA GLY A 55 -5.91 -0.54 -13.77
C GLY A 55 -6.67 -1.57 -12.93
N ASN A 56 -7.33 -2.55 -13.56
CA ASN A 56 -7.92 -3.65 -12.82
C ASN A 56 -6.82 -4.58 -12.33
N PHE A 57 -6.90 -4.97 -11.06
CA PHE A 57 -5.87 -5.81 -10.47
C PHE A 57 -6.48 -6.95 -9.64
N LYS A 58 -5.70 -8.00 -9.50
CA LYS A 58 -6.01 -9.12 -8.62
C LYS A 58 -4.74 -9.54 -7.88
N ILE A 59 -4.90 -9.83 -6.60
CA ILE A 59 -3.85 -10.36 -5.77
C ILE A 59 -4.36 -11.68 -5.16
N ASP A 60 -3.59 -12.74 -5.36
CA ASP A 60 -3.82 -14.03 -4.71
C ASP A 60 -2.61 -14.31 -3.81
N TRP A 61 -2.85 -14.88 -2.62
CA TRP A 61 -1.78 -15.33 -1.72
C TRP A 61 -2.19 -16.58 -0.95
N ILE A 62 -1.17 -17.35 -0.54
CA ILE A 62 -1.33 -18.57 0.27
C ILE A 62 -0.54 -18.40 1.57
N GLY A 63 -1.16 -18.76 2.68
CA GLY A 63 -0.55 -18.63 3.98
C GLY A 63 -0.63 -17.22 4.57
N GLY A 64 0.11 -16.96 5.64
CA GLY A 64 -0.05 -15.74 6.41
C GLY A 64 1.19 -15.27 7.17
N ASP A 65 2.28 -15.99 7.12
CA ASP A 65 3.46 -15.74 7.97
C ASP A 65 4.55 -14.93 7.24
N TYR A 66 4.18 -14.16 6.25
CA TYR A 66 5.08 -13.30 5.48
C TYR A 66 4.45 -11.93 5.21
N ASN A 67 5.30 -10.97 4.86
CA ASN A 67 4.84 -9.66 4.43
C ASN A 67 4.65 -9.61 2.93
N TYR A 68 3.58 -8.95 2.52
CA TYR A 68 3.31 -8.64 1.13
C TYR A 68 2.80 -7.20 1.02
N VAL A 69 3.28 -6.49 0.01
CA VAL A 69 2.77 -5.18 -0.41
C VAL A 69 2.58 -5.21 -1.92
N GLY A 70 1.42 -4.84 -2.38
CA GLY A 70 1.16 -4.80 -3.82
C GLY A 70 -0.07 -3.98 -4.18
N GLY A 71 -0.02 -3.41 -5.38
CA GLY A 71 -1.13 -2.66 -5.95
C GLY A 71 -0.72 -1.70 -7.06
N PRO A 72 -1.69 -1.25 -7.84
CA PRO A 72 -1.48 -0.22 -8.86
C PRO A 72 -1.49 1.18 -8.25
N GLY A 73 -0.92 2.12 -8.97
CA GLY A 73 -0.88 3.52 -8.58
C GLY A 73 -0.14 4.38 -9.59
N TRP A 74 0.60 5.33 -9.08
CA TRP A 74 1.38 6.28 -9.87
C TRP A 74 2.81 6.39 -9.32
N GLU A 75 3.78 6.41 -10.20
CA GLU A 75 5.20 6.54 -9.83
C GLU A 75 5.47 7.89 -9.14
N ARG A 76 4.76 8.93 -9.57
CA ARG A 76 4.87 10.26 -8.97
C ARG A 76 3.59 10.66 -8.25
N GLY A 77 3.76 11.14 -7.02
CA GLY A 77 2.67 11.71 -6.24
C GLY A 77 2.15 13.02 -6.85
N ASP A 78 0.90 13.33 -6.53
CA ASP A 78 0.26 14.61 -6.84
C ASP A 78 -0.65 14.99 -5.68
N ARG A 79 -0.48 16.20 -5.15
CA ARG A 79 -1.26 16.70 -3.99
C ARG A 79 -2.74 16.88 -4.29
N ASN A 80 -3.10 17.05 -5.54
CA ASN A 80 -4.48 17.31 -5.98
C ASN A 80 -5.17 16.05 -6.52
N ARG A 81 -4.49 14.89 -6.46
CA ARG A 81 -5.07 13.66 -6.99
C ARG A 81 -6.19 13.15 -6.09
N VAL A 82 -7.34 12.93 -6.68
CA VAL A 82 -8.44 12.20 -6.08
C VAL A 82 -8.32 10.74 -6.52
N ILE A 83 -8.33 9.84 -5.56
CA ILE A 83 -8.17 8.40 -5.79
C ILE A 83 -9.49 7.72 -5.49
N GLY A 84 -10.11 7.18 -6.53
CA GLY A 84 -11.25 6.29 -6.40
C GLY A 84 -10.79 4.82 -6.51
N TYR A 85 -11.43 3.94 -5.77
CA TYR A 85 -11.20 2.52 -5.86
C TYR A 85 -12.52 1.75 -5.65
N HIS A 86 -12.55 0.54 -6.17
CA HIS A 86 -13.63 -0.41 -5.87
C HIS A 86 -13.03 -1.80 -5.69
N LEU A 87 -13.35 -2.46 -4.59
CA LEU A 87 -12.96 -3.82 -4.29
C LEU A 87 -14.20 -4.70 -4.18
N ASN A 88 -14.16 -5.88 -4.78
CA ASN A 88 -15.23 -6.85 -4.59
C ASN A 88 -15.18 -7.48 -3.20
N GLU A 89 -13.96 -7.72 -2.70
CA GLU A 89 -13.72 -8.25 -1.37
C GLU A 89 -12.30 -7.89 -0.91
N ASP A 90 -12.05 -7.89 0.37
CA ASP A 90 -10.73 -7.75 0.97
C ASP A 90 -10.18 -9.04 1.58
N ALA A 91 -10.97 -10.11 1.56
CA ALA A 91 -10.63 -11.51 1.85
C ALA A 91 -9.59 -11.72 2.95
N GLY A 92 -9.70 -10.95 4.04
CA GLY A 92 -8.79 -11.08 5.18
C GLY A 92 -7.44 -10.40 5.00
N ALA A 93 -7.30 -9.47 4.06
CA ALA A 93 -6.15 -8.59 4.01
C ALA A 93 -5.92 -7.90 5.37
N SER A 94 -4.66 -7.74 5.77
CA SER A 94 -4.36 -6.97 6.98
C SER A 94 -4.74 -5.50 6.79
N TYR A 95 -4.48 -4.95 5.61
CA TYR A 95 -4.84 -3.58 5.27
C TYR A 95 -5.23 -3.45 3.80
N VAL A 96 -6.27 -2.67 3.54
CA VAL A 96 -6.48 -1.95 2.29
C VAL A 96 -6.13 -0.51 2.57
N THR A 97 -5.16 0.04 1.88
CA THR A 97 -4.60 1.34 2.22
C THR A 97 -4.16 2.11 0.98
N LEU A 98 -4.33 3.43 1.00
CA LEU A 98 -3.49 4.28 0.18
C LEU A 98 -2.07 4.21 0.76
N TYR A 99 -1.13 3.80 -0.06
CA TYR A 99 0.26 3.55 0.34
C TYR A 99 1.21 4.32 -0.55
N GLY A 100 2.28 4.82 0.01
CA GLY A 100 3.29 5.49 -0.78
C GLY A 100 4.51 5.91 0.00
N TRP A 101 5.39 6.58 -0.74
CA TRP A 101 6.66 7.10 -0.25
C TRP A 101 6.79 8.57 -0.59
N GLY A 102 7.35 9.35 0.33
CA GLY A 102 7.83 10.70 0.12
C GLY A 102 9.35 10.72 0.27
N TYR A 103 10.01 11.49 -0.58
CA TYR A 103 11.47 11.62 -0.54
C TYR A 103 11.86 13.08 -0.69
N ASP A 104 12.63 13.59 0.26
CA ASP A 104 13.24 14.91 0.19
C ASP A 104 14.75 14.77 -0.11
N LYS A 105 15.11 14.99 -1.36
CA LYS A 105 16.50 14.87 -1.84
C LYS A 105 17.44 15.93 -1.26
N ASP A 106 16.92 17.04 -0.74
CA ASP A 106 17.68 18.15 -0.22
C ASP A 106 17.91 18.06 1.30
N MET A 107 17.24 17.08 1.95
CA MET A 107 17.42 16.77 3.37
C MET A 107 18.59 15.83 3.60
N ASP A 108 19.24 15.95 4.77
CA ASP A 108 20.32 15.04 5.17
C ASP A 108 19.82 13.58 5.16
N PRO A 109 20.51 12.68 4.43
CA PRO A 109 20.14 11.26 4.37
C PRO A 109 20.18 10.53 5.71
N THR A 110 20.82 11.11 6.73
CA THR A 110 20.84 10.55 8.11
C THR A 110 19.64 10.97 8.93
N ASP A 111 18.89 12.00 8.50
CA ASP A 111 17.64 12.39 9.14
C ASP A 111 16.53 11.42 8.68
N PRO A 112 15.83 10.73 9.60
CA PRO A 112 14.73 9.84 9.22
C PRO A 112 13.60 10.53 8.45
N ALA A 113 13.49 11.84 8.48
CA ALA A 113 12.49 12.61 7.75
C ALA A 113 12.79 12.74 6.25
N HIS A 114 14.03 12.45 5.80
CA HIS A 114 14.38 12.53 4.38
C HIS A 114 13.62 11.52 3.52
N LEU A 115 13.19 10.42 4.11
CA LEU A 115 12.40 9.37 3.49
C LEU A 115 11.21 9.04 4.38
N VAL A 116 10.03 9.06 3.82
CA VAL A 116 8.78 8.83 4.55
C VAL A 116 7.97 7.76 3.84
N GLU A 117 7.61 6.72 4.58
CA GLU A 117 6.61 5.74 4.15
C GLU A 117 5.27 6.09 4.79
N TYR A 118 4.18 6.11 4.02
CA TYR A 118 2.88 6.46 4.56
C TYR A 118 1.78 5.47 4.18
N TYR A 119 0.83 5.34 5.10
CA TYR A 119 -0.37 4.53 4.98
C TYR A 119 -1.59 5.37 5.36
N VAL A 120 -2.56 5.48 4.47
CA VAL A 120 -3.90 5.98 4.80
C VAL A 120 -4.84 4.78 4.73
N VAL A 121 -5.04 4.16 5.89
CA VAL A 121 -5.78 2.90 5.97
C VAL A 121 -7.25 3.14 5.67
N GLN A 122 -7.81 2.34 4.79
CA GLN A 122 -9.22 2.36 4.44
C GLN A 122 -9.97 1.23 5.14
N ARG A 123 -9.38 0.03 5.14
CA ARG A 123 -9.99 -1.18 5.73
C ARG A 123 -8.93 -2.08 6.34
N GLY A 124 -9.38 -3.02 7.16
CA GLY A 124 -8.54 -4.06 7.75
C GLY A 124 -8.17 -3.80 9.20
N VAL A 125 -7.11 -4.45 9.67
CA VAL A 125 -6.66 -4.38 11.07
C VAL A 125 -6.12 -2.98 11.37
N ARG A 126 -6.68 -2.34 12.39
CA ARG A 126 -6.36 -0.95 12.76
C ARG A 126 -5.21 -0.84 13.77
N THR A 127 -4.20 -1.67 13.65
CA THR A 127 -3.02 -1.70 14.55
C THR A 127 -1.76 -1.12 13.93
N GLY A 128 -1.79 -0.69 12.68
CA GLY A 128 -0.66 -0.04 12.02
C GLY A 128 -0.18 1.18 12.82
N GLY A 129 1.14 1.30 13.02
CA GLY A 129 1.72 2.34 13.87
C GLY A 129 1.56 2.09 15.37
N GLN A 130 1.16 0.89 15.80
CA GLN A 130 1.08 0.54 17.22
C GLN A 130 2.43 0.73 17.92
N GLY A 131 2.41 1.36 19.09
CA GLY A 131 3.62 1.73 19.82
C GLY A 131 4.35 2.96 19.28
N GLY A 132 3.84 3.57 18.21
CA GLY A 132 4.35 4.84 17.69
C GLY A 132 3.79 6.06 18.43
N GLU A 133 4.40 7.20 18.14
CA GLU A 133 3.93 8.49 18.62
C GLU A 133 2.58 8.83 17.95
N GLN A 134 1.58 9.11 18.77
CA GLN A 134 0.30 9.59 18.25
C GLN A 134 0.42 11.06 17.85
N GLY A 135 0.02 11.36 16.63
CA GLY A 135 -0.05 12.72 16.11
C GLY A 135 -1.47 13.28 16.13
N VAL A 136 -1.74 14.14 15.18
CA VAL A 136 -3.03 14.84 15.07
C VAL A 136 -4.14 13.92 14.57
N SER A 137 -5.38 14.26 14.90
CA SER A 137 -6.57 13.74 14.25
C SER A 137 -7.07 14.74 13.21
N PHE A 138 -7.63 14.25 12.12
CA PHE A 138 -8.21 15.07 11.05
C PHE A 138 -9.41 14.36 10.44
N THR A 139 -10.25 15.12 9.76
CA THR A 139 -11.40 14.58 9.04
C THR A 139 -11.20 14.78 7.53
N SER A 140 -11.39 13.71 6.77
CA SER A 140 -11.39 13.73 5.32
C SER A 140 -12.58 12.96 4.79
N ASN A 141 -13.36 13.57 3.89
CA ASN A 141 -14.58 12.99 3.32
C ASN A 141 -15.57 12.45 4.39
N GLY A 142 -15.69 13.15 5.51
CA GLY A 142 -16.56 12.74 6.62
C GLY A 142 -16.01 11.62 7.51
N VAL A 143 -14.81 11.12 7.23
CA VAL A 143 -14.13 10.08 8.02
C VAL A 143 -13.09 10.73 8.93
N GLU A 144 -13.14 10.40 10.21
CA GLU A 144 -12.14 10.81 11.20
C GLU A 144 -10.96 9.84 11.19
N TYR A 145 -9.75 10.39 11.06
CA TYR A 145 -8.48 9.66 11.11
C TYR A 145 -7.63 10.14 12.28
N THR A 146 -6.90 9.20 12.88
CA THR A 146 -5.82 9.51 13.83
C THR A 146 -4.49 9.08 13.24
N THR A 147 -3.49 9.96 13.30
CA THR A 147 -2.16 9.68 12.78
C THR A 147 -1.24 9.09 13.85
N TYR A 148 -0.34 8.24 13.41
CA TYR A 148 0.73 7.65 14.24
C TYR A 148 2.03 7.66 13.46
N ARG A 149 3.13 7.94 14.14
CA ARG A 149 4.48 7.95 13.58
C ARG A 149 5.35 6.91 14.27
N THR A 150 6.05 6.11 13.49
CA THR A 150 7.11 5.21 13.97
C THR A 150 8.41 5.50 13.24
N VAL A 151 9.55 5.18 13.85
CA VAL A 151 10.84 5.15 13.18
C VAL A 151 11.14 3.73 12.74
N ARG A 152 11.52 3.58 11.48
CA ARG A 152 11.96 2.30 10.90
C ARG A 152 13.47 2.35 10.74
N THR A 153 14.22 1.68 11.62
CA THR A 153 15.68 1.71 11.60
C THR A 153 16.22 0.57 10.75
N GLN A 154 17.01 0.89 9.73
CA GLN A 154 17.66 -0.06 8.82
C GLN A 154 16.67 -1.11 8.29
N LYS A 155 15.58 -0.64 7.66
CA LYS A 155 14.55 -1.49 7.08
C LYS A 155 14.49 -1.35 5.56
N PRO A 156 13.96 -2.36 4.85
CA PRO A 156 13.71 -2.27 3.42
C PRO A 156 12.88 -1.04 3.06
N SER A 157 13.28 -0.36 2.01
CA SER A 157 12.65 0.87 1.52
C SER A 157 12.76 0.97 0.00
N ILE A 158 12.23 2.04 -0.59
CA ILE A 158 12.47 2.36 -2.01
C ILE A 158 13.94 2.72 -2.30
N ASN A 159 14.72 3.06 -1.28
CA ASN A 159 16.16 3.34 -1.36
C ASN A 159 16.99 2.20 -0.73
N ASN A 160 16.63 0.95 -1.02
CA ASN A 160 17.23 -0.24 -0.40
C ASN A 160 16.99 -0.25 1.13
N THR A 161 18.04 -0.44 1.94
CA THR A 161 17.93 -0.39 3.40
C THR A 161 18.16 1.05 3.87
N ALA A 162 17.21 1.58 4.65
CA ALA A 162 17.26 2.93 5.17
C ALA A 162 16.64 3.05 6.57
N THR A 163 16.91 4.17 7.22
CA THR A 163 16.19 4.60 8.42
C THR A 163 15.23 5.70 8.02
N PHE A 164 13.96 5.56 8.34
CA PHE A 164 12.91 6.46 7.85
C PHE A 164 11.73 6.55 8.80
N TYR A 165 10.94 7.61 8.66
CA TYR A 165 9.64 7.71 9.33
C TYR A 165 8.58 6.92 8.57
N GLN A 166 7.73 6.23 9.34
CA GLN A 166 6.55 5.55 8.85
C GLN A 166 5.32 6.19 9.47
N TYR A 167 4.44 6.74 8.64
CA TYR A 167 3.19 7.37 9.09
C TYR A 167 2.00 6.48 8.78
N TRP A 168 1.11 6.39 9.77
CA TRP A 168 -0.14 5.65 9.68
C TRP A 168 -1.29 6.60 9.97
N SER A 169 -2.20 6.78 9.03
CA SER A 169 -3.50 7.41 9.25
C SER A 169 -4.55 6.32 9.36
N ARG A 170 -5.09 6.15 10.55
CA ARG A 170 -6.08 5.10 10.86
C ARG A 170 -7.46 5.69 10.96
N PRO A 171 -8.44 5.19 10.19
CA PRO A 171 -9.81 5.65 10.31
C PRO A 171 -10.41 5.14 11.63
N LYS A 172 -11.29 5.91 12.22
CA LYS A 172 -12.04 5.54 13.42
C LYS A 172 -12.95 4.35 13.15
N GLU A 173 -13.51 4.29 11.95
CA GLU A 173 -14.35 3.20 11.45
C GLU A 173 -13.79 2.69 10.11
N GLN A 174 -14.11 1.44 9.77
CA GLN A 174 -13.76 0.90 8.46
C GLN A 174 -14.59 1.55 7.36
N LEU A 175 -13.94 1.90 6.25
CA LEU A 175 -14.63 2.42 5.08
C LEU A 175 -15.29 1.28 4.28
N PRO A 176 -16.24 1.60 3.40
CA PRO A 176 -16.81 0.62 2.46
C PRO A 176 -15.76 0.12 1.47
N LEU A 177 -16.12 -0.85 0.66
CA LEU A 177 -15.23 -1.40 -0.39
C LEU A 177 -15.07 -0.49 -1.62
N GLY A 178 -15.75 0.62 -1.66
CA GLY A 178 -15.71 1.62 -2.72
C GLY A 178 -17.05 2.22 -3.02
#